data_f5ed1382fd05747329e5522f8dc1b3a6
#
_entry.id   f5ed1382fd05747329e5522f8dc1b3a6
#
_cell.length_a   1.000
_cell.length_b   1.000
_cell.length_c   1.000
_cell.angle_alpha   90.00
_cell.angle_beta   90.00
_cell.angle_gamma   90.00
#
_symmetry.space_group_name_H-M   'P 1'
#
loop_
_entity.id
_entity.type
_entity.pdbx_description
1 polymer ?
#
loop_
_entity_poly.entity_id
_entity_poly.type
_entity_poly.pdbx_seq_one_letter_code
_entity_poly.pdbx_strand_id
1 'polypeptide(L)'
;MAQSLTGFERTAASSASATQEVAGIASQGRAAIDGAVSQMAEIAASVTESAETIEKLAERSGEIGQISDTIAGIAAQTNLLALNAAIEAARAGEAGRGFAVVAEEVRKLAEGSNEAAQQIVALIAAIKKDTEQAAKRMKRGTDEVENGRRVVAEAG
;
A
#
# COMPACT_ATOMS: atom_id res chain seq x y z
N MET A 1 -45.03 -29.84 -56.61
CA MET A 1 -44.04 -30.61 -55.83
C MET A 1 -42.61 -30.07 -55.97
N ALA A 2 -42.08 -29.83 -57.21
CA ALA A 2 -40.72 -29.28 -57.35
C ALA A 2 -40.42 -27.97 -56.69
N GLN A 3 -41.36 -26.99 -56.73
CA GLN A 3 -41.19 -25.68 -56.08
C GLN A 3 -41.17 -25.75 -54.55
N SER A 4 -41.84 -26.74 -53.95
CA SER A 4 -41.81 -26.96 -52.48
C SER A 4 -40.45 -27.52 -51.99
N LEU A 5 -39.80 -28.37 -52.81
CA LEU A 5 -38.49 -28.91 -52.49
C LEU A 5 -37.38 -27.86 -52.53
N THR A 6 -37.36 -27.00 -53.54
CA THR A 6 -36.39 -25.90 -53.65
C THR A 6 -36.52 -24.85 -52.54
N GLY A 7 -37.77 -24.59 -52.06
CA GLY A 7 -38.00 -23.75 -50.87
C GLY A 7 -37.44 -24.35 -49.59
N PHE A 8 -37.60 -25.68 -49.41
CA PHE A 8 -37.08 -26.40 -48.25
C PHE A 8 -35.54 -26.44 -48.23
N GLU A 9 -34.91 -26.72 -49.37
CA GLU A 9 -33.47 -26.71 -49.51
C GLU A 9 -32.84 -25.36 -49.19
N ARG A 10 -33.50 -24.27 -49.64
CA ARG A 10 -33.05 -22.90 -49.34
C ARG A 10 -33.14 -22.58 -47.85
N THR A 11 -34.23 -22.95 -47.19
CA THR A 11 -34.41 -22.76 -45.76
C THR A 11 -33.42 -23.59 -44.96
N ALA A 12 -33.17 -24.85 -45.36
CA ALA A 12 -32.18 -25.71 -44.71
C ALA A 12 -30.75 -25.15 -44.84
N ALA A 13 -30.37 -24.66 -46.03
CA ALA A 13 -29.06 -24.02 -46.23
C ALA A 13 -28.89 -22.72 -45.40
N SER A 14 -29.93 -21.88 -45.34
CA SER A 14 -29.95 -20.68 -44.51
C SER A 14 -29.85 -21.01 -43.02
N SER A 15 -30.56 -22.04 -42.57
CA SER A 15 -30.50 -22.50 -41.16
C SER A 15 -29.13 -23.06 -40.80
N ALA A 16 -28.51 -23.84 -41.71
CA ALA A 16 -27.15 -24.35 -41.52
C ALA A 16 -26.12 -23.23 -41.41
N SER A 17 -26.22 -22.18 -42.27
CA SER A 17 -25.35 -21.02 -42.23
C SER A 17 -25.53 -20.21 -40.90
N ALA A 18 -26.77 -20.00 -40.48
CA ALA A 18 -27.05 -19.34 -39.22
C ALA A 18 -26.52 -20.12 -37.98
N THR A 19 -26.63 -21.46 -38.03
CA THR A 19 -26.07 -22.31 -36.97
C THR A 19 -24.53 -22.22 -36.90
N GLN A 20 -23.88 -22.15 -38.06
CA GLN A 20 -22.44 -22.00 -38.14
C GLN A 20 -21.95 -20.64 -37.63
N GLU A 21 -22.71 -19.58 -37.92
CA GLU A 21 -22.44 -18.23 -37.39
C GLU A 21 -22.60 -18.18 -35.86
N VAL A 22 -23.69 -18.75 -35.32
CA VAL A 22 -23.91 -18.86 -33.87
C VAL A 22 -22.80 -19.65 -33.19
N ALA A 23 -22.35 -20.77 -33.78
CA ALA A 23 -21.23 -21.54 -33.26
C ALA A 23 -19.91 -20.73 -33.24
N GLY A 24 -19.69 -19.91 -34.26
CA GLY A 24 -18.54 -19.01 -34.33
C GLY A 24 -18.59 -17.93 -33.23
N ILE A 25 -19.74 -17.31 -33.03
CA ILE A 25 -19.96 -16.33 -31.97
C ILE A 25 -19.78 -16.96 -30.58
N ALA A 26 -20.33 -18.15 -30.37
CA ALA A 26 -20.16 -18.88 -29.12
C ALA A 26 -18.68 -19.22 -28.81
N SER A 27 -17.93 -19.61 -29.83
CA SER A 27 -16.49 -19.87 -29.69
C SER A 27 -15.69 -18.61 -29.35
N GLN A 28 -16.02 -17.49 -29.99
CA GLN A 28 -15.40 -16.17 -29.66
C GLN A 28 -15.79 -15.71 -28.25
N GLY A 29 -17.04 -15.90 -27.85
CA GLY A 29 -17.51 -15.60 -26.51
C GLY A 29 -16.74 -16.37 -25.44
N ARG A 30 -16.55 -17.68 -25.66
CA ARG A 30 -15.77 -18.53 -24.77
C ARG A 30 -14.32 -18.08 -24.65
N ALA A 31 -13.65 -17.77 -25.76
CA ALA A 31 -12.28 -17.26 -25.76
C ALA A 31 -12.17 -15.91 -25.00
N ALA A 32 -13.17 -15.03 -25.11
CA ALA A 32 -13.20 -13.79 -24.37
C ALA A 32 -13.39 -14.01 -22.86
N ILE A 33 -14.19 -14.98 -22.46
CA ILE A 33 -14.39 -15.39 -21.07
C ILE A 33 -13.10 -15.98 -20.50
N ASP A 34 -12.44 -16.88 -21.20
CA ASP A 34 -11.15 -17.46 -20.79
C ASP A 34 -10.09 -16.36 -20.60
N GLY A 35 -10.05 -15.40 -21.52
CA GLY A 35 -9.19 -14.22 -21.39
C GLY A 35 -9.51 -13.38 -20.16
N ALA A 36 -10.79 -13.16 -19.87
CA ALA A 36 -11.22 -12.42 -18.69
C ALA A 36 -10.86 -13.14 -17.37
N VAL A 37 -11.00 -14.47 -17.32
CA VAL A 37 -10.58 -15.28 -16.16
C VAL A 37 -9.07 -15.17 -15.94
N SER A 38 -8.28 -15.26 -17.02
CA SER A 38 -6.81 -15.10 -16.94
C SER A 38 -6.43 -13.70 -16.41
N GLN A 39 -7.06 -12.65 -16.94
CA GLN A 39 -6.83 -11.28 -16.50
C GLN A 39 -7.19 -11.06 -15.02
N MET A 40 -8.30 -11.66 -14.55
CA MET A 40 -8.68 -11.61 -13.14
C MET A 40 -7.65 -12.30 -12.23
N ALA A 41 -7.03 -13.40 -12.69
CA ALA A 41 -5.96 -14.06 -11.95
C ALA A 41 -4.70 -13.19 -11.83
N GLU A 42 -4.32 -12.48 -12.88
CA GLU A 42 -3.20 -11.54 -12.87
C GLU A 42 -3.48 -10.35 -11.91
N ILE A 43 -4.71 -9.82 -11.94
CA ILE A 43 -5.12 -8.74 -11.01
C ILE A 43 -5.06 -9.24 -9.57
N ALA A 44 -5.56 -10.46 -9.28
CA ALA A 44 -5.49 -11.05 -7.94
C ALA A 44 -4.04 -11.16 -7.43
N ALA A 45 -3.13 -11.63 -8.29
CA ALA A 45 -1.71 -11.71 -7.95
C ALA A 45 -1.11 -10.33 -7.63
N SER A 46 -1.39 -9.31 -8.46
CA SER A 46 -0.91 -7.94 -8.26
C SER A 46 -1.46 -7.30 -6.99
N VAL A 47 -2.74 -7.54 -6.65
CA VAL A 47 -3.35 -7.06 -5.41
C VAL A 47 -2.70 -7.72 -4.19
N THR A 48 -2.40 -9.02 -4.28
CA THR A 48 -1.71 -9.77 -3.21
C THR A 48 -0.30 -9.23 -2.98
N GLU A 49 0.49 -9.04 -4.03
CA GLU A 49 1.84 -8.46 -3.96
C GLU A 49 1.82 -7.04 -3.36
N SER A 50 0.81 -6.24 -3.74
CA SER A 50 0.60 -4.92 -3.18
C SER A 50 0.29 -4.97 -1.68
N ALA A 51 -0.53 -5.93 -1.24
CA ALA A 51 -0.86 -6.13 0.18
C ALA A 51 0.40 -6.50 1.00
N GLU A 52 1.25 -7.39 0.50
CA GLU A 52 2.52 -7.75 1.14
C GLU A 52 3.46 -6.54 1.26
N THR A 53 3.50 -5.70 0.24
CA THR A 53 4.32 -4.48 0.25
C THR A 53 3.84 -3.48 1.31
N ILE A 54 2.52 -3.33 1.46
CA ILE A 54 1.91 -2.49 2.49
C ILE A 54 2.20 -3.02 3.89
N GLU A 55 2.17 -4.34 4.08
CA GLU A 55 2.49 -4.96 5.37
C GLU A 55 3.96 -4.70 5.77
N LYS A 56 4.90 -4.88 4.83
CA LYS A 56 6.32 -4.53 5.03
C LYS A 56 6.52 -3.04 5.33
N LEU A 57 5.72 -2.15 4.71
CA LEU A 57 5.79 -0.72 4.99
C LEU A 57 5.29 -0.40 6.40
N ALA A 58 4.24 -1.07 6.87
CA ALA A 58 3.74 -0.93 8.24
C ALA A 58 4.78 -1.38 9.28
N GLU A 59 5.46 -2.52 9.04
CA GLU A 59 6.53 -3.04 9.90
C GLU A 59 7.69 -2.04 9.99
N ARG A 60 8.24 -1.60 8.84
CA ARG A 60 9.33 -0.62 8.78
C ARG A 60 8.97 0.72 9.42
N SER A 61 7.72 1.15 9.26
CA SER A 61 7.24 2.36 9.93
C SER A 61 7.24 2.19 11.46
N GLY A 62 6.90 1.00 11.95
CA GLY A 62 7.01 0.67 13.37
C GLY A 62 8.45 0.77 13.89
N GLU A 63 9.42 0.23 13.15
CA GLU A 63 10.85 0.30 13.49
C GLU A 63 11.36 1.77 13.53
N ILE A 64 10.97 2.57 12.53
CA ILE A 64 11.35 4.01 12.50
C ILE A 64 10.75 4.74 13.70
N GLY A 65 9.52 4.41 14.11
CA GLY A 65 8.91 4.95 15.33
C GLY A 65 9.76 4.67 16.57
N GLN A 66 10.17 3.42 16.77
CA GLN A 66 11.04 3.04 17.91
C GLN A 66 12.39 3.74 17.90
N ILE A 67 13.00 3.91 16.72
CA ILE A 67 14.25 4.67 16.58
C ILE A 67 14.02 6.13 16.96
N SER A 68 12.92 6.73 16.54
CA SER A 68 12.58 8.11 16.84
C SER A 68 12.34 8.33 18.34
N ASP A 69 11.66 7.41 19.02
CA ASP A 69 11.50 7.43 20.47
C ASP A 69 12.85 7.32 21.19
N THR A 70 13.76 6.49 20.67
CA THR A 70 15.12 6.38 21.21
C THR A 70 15.90 7.68 21.04
N ILE A 71 15.80 8.34 19.89
CA ILE A 71 16.43 9.65 19.62
C ILE A 71 15.88 10.71 20.57
N ALA A 72 14.57 10.75 20.78
CA ALA A 72 13.94 11.66 21.76
C ALA A 72 14.47 11.42 23.17
N GLY A 73 14.62 10.16 23.57
CA GLY A 73 15.21 9.79 24.88
C GLY A 73 16.67 10.26 25.02
N ILE A 74 17.50 10.05 23.99
CA ILE A 74 18.90 10.53 23.96
C ILE A 74 18.93 12.06 24.03
N ALA A 75 18.09 12.75 23.29
CA ALA A 75 17.99 14.20 23.30
C ALA A 75 17.61 14.74 24.70
N ALA A 76 16.63 14.11 25.35
CA ALA A 76 16.25 14.46 26.72
C ALA A 76 17.40 14.26 27.73
N GLN A 77 18.15 13.15 27.63
CA GLN A 77 19.33 12.91 28.46
C GLN A 77 20.43 13.94 28.19
N THR A 78 20.67 14.27 26.91
CA THR A 78 21.67 15.28 26.51
C THR A 78 21.30 16.65 27.03
N ASN A 79 20.01 17.00 26.99
CA ASN A 79 19.51 18.25 27.56
C ASN A 79 19.79 18.35 29.06
N LEU A 80 19.55 17.27 29.82
CA LEU A 80 19.84 17.21 31.26
C LEU A 80 21.35 17.30 31.54
N LEU A 81 22.19 16.64 30.73
CA LEU A 81 23.64 16.74 30.85
C LEU A 81 24.14 18.16 30.59
N ALA A 82 23.62 18.79 29.54
CA ALA A 82 23.96 20.18 29.21
C ALA A 82 23.51 21.15 30.30
N LEU A 83 22.33 20.94 30.86
CA LEU A 83 21.87 21.74 32.02
C LEU A 83 22.80 21.61 33.24
N ASN A 84 23.20 20.39 33.58
CA ASN A 84 24.12 20.15 34.68
C ASN A 84 25.49 20.80 34.42
N ALA A 85 26.00 20.71 33.18
CA ALA A 85 27.22 21.35 32.75
C ALA A 85 27.12 22.89 32.85
N ALA A 86 26.00 23.49 32.48
CA ALA A 86 25.75 24.92 32.60
C ALA A 86 25.73 25.36 34.06
N ILE A 87 25.11 24.57 34.95
CA ILE A 87 25.09 24.83 36.40
C ILE A 87 26.51 24.80 36.96
N GLU A 88 27.32 23.82 36.64
CA GLU A 88 28.69 23.71 37.16
C GLU A 88 29.63 24.77 36.56
N ALA A 89 29.42 25.15 35.28
CA ALA A 89 30.10 26.28 34.66
C ALA A 89 29.78 27.61 35.39
N ALA A 90 28.53 27.86 35.77
CA ALA A 90 28.13 29.00 36.54
C ALA A 90 28.77 29.01 37.96
N ARG A 91 28.93 27.81 38.54
CA ARG A 91 29.57 27.62 39.85
C ARG A 91 31.07 27.95 39.84
N ALA A 92 31.73 27.72 38.69
CA ALA A 92 33.15 28.05 38.49
C ALA A 92 33.40 29.53 38.21
N GLY A 93 32.39 30.39 38.14
CA GLY A 93 32.51 31.84 37.98
C GLY A 93 33.21 32.23 36.67
N GLU A 94 34.14 33.14 36.69
CA GLU A 94 34.87 33.66 35.51
C GLU A 94 35.61 32.51 34.75
N ALA A 95 36.12 31.51 35.45
CA ALA A 95 36.81 30.36 34.82
C ALA A 95 35.84 29.46 34.03
N GLY A 96 34.56 29.49 34.33
CA GLY A 96 33.53 28.65 33.68
C GLY A 96 32.84 29.30 32.47
N ARG A 97 33.09 30.60 32.15
CA ARG A 97 32.32 31.33 31.11
C ARG A 97 32.33 30.65 29.75
N GLY A 98 33.48 30.11 29.29
CA GLY A 98 33.57 29.41 28.03
C GLY A 98 32.78 28.09 28.00
N PHE A 99 32.79 27.37 29.14
CA PHE A 99 32.00 26.15 29.29
C PHE A 99 30.48 26.41 29.34
N ALA A 100 30.06 27.50 29.96
CA ALA A 100 28.65 27.90 30.01
C ALA A 100 28.06 28.11 28.58
N VAL A 101 28.83 28.77 27.69
CA VAL A 101 28.39 28.97 26.29
C VAL A 101 28.26 27.64 25.54
N VAL A 102 29.21 26.74 25.71
CA VAL A 102 29.16 25.42 25.08
C VAL A 102 27.98 24.61 25.63
N ALA A 103 27.78 24.62 26.93
CA ALA A 103 26.67 23.90 27.57
C ALA A 103 25.30 24.40 27.06
N GLU A 104 25.12 25.73 26.94
CA GLU A 104 23.90 26.31 26.41
C GLU A 104 23.68 25.97 24.93
N GLU A 105 24.74 25.91 24.11
CA GLU A 105 24.63 25.47 22.71
C GLU A 105 24.25 23.99 22.58
N VAL A 106 24.86 23.11 23.40
CA VAL A 106 24.49 21.70 23.48
C VAL A 106 23.03 21.53 23.92
N ARG A 107 22.58 22.37 24.88
CA ARG A 107 21.19 22.37 25.35
C ARG A 107 20.21 22.70 24.22
N LYS A 108 20.49 23.73 23.42
CA LYS A 108 19.67 24.09 22.25
C LYS A 108 19.64 23.00 21.18
N LEU A 109 20.79 22.36 20.90
CA LEU A 109 20.87 21.26 19.96
C LEU A 109 20.05 20.05 20.42
N ALA A 110 20.07 19.76 21.72
CA ALA A 110 19.29 18.69 22.31
C ALA A 110 17.78 19.00 22.23
N GLU A 111 17.36 20.23 22.53
CA GLU A 111 15.96 20.64 22.36
C GLU A 111 15.49 20.50 20.90
N GLY A 112 16.28 21.02 19.95
CA GLY A 112 15.96 20.89 18.52
C GLY A 112 15.92 19.42 18.04
N SER A 113 16.80 18.57 18.57
CA SER A 113 16.79 17.14 18.27
C SER A 113 15.53 16.44 18.80
N ASN A 114 15.09 16.80 20.00
CA ASN A 114 13.86 16.28 20.60
C ASN A 114 12.61 16.70 19.80
N GLU A 115 12.54 17.96 19.39
CA GLU A 115 11.45 18.46 18.55
C GLU A 115 11.40 17.73 17.20
N ALA A 116 12.55 17.55 16.54
CA ALA A 116 12.63 16.81 15.29
C ALA A 116 12.19 15.34 15.44
N ALA A 117 12.61 14.67 16.50
CA ALA A 117 12.20 13.30 16.81
C ALA A 117 10.68 13.21 17.02
N GLN A 118 10.07 14.14 17.74
CA GLN A 118 8.62 14.19 17.94
C GLN A 118 7.86 14.41 16.63
N GLN A 119 8.39 15.25 15.72
CA GLN A 119 7.81 15.43 14.39
C GLN A 119 7.85 14.12 13.58
N ILE A 120 8.96 13.36 13.65
CA ILE A 120 9.06 12.06 12.99
C ILE A 120 8.02 11.09 13.57
N VAL A 121 7.85 11.01 14.89
CA VAL A 121 6.83 10.16 15.53
C VAL A 121 5.42 10.50 15.01
N ALA A 122 5.10 11.79 14.89
CA ALA A 122 3.81 12.23 14.36
C ALA A 122 3.62 11.81 12.88
N LEU A 123 4.66 11.93 12.05
CA LEU A 123 4.63 11.48 10.65
C LEU A 123 4.46 9.96 10.55
N ILE A 124 5.16 9.19 11.36
CA ILE A 124 5.04 7.73 11.41
C ILE A 124 3.64 7.31 11.83
N ALA A 125 3.02 7.99 12.79
CA ALA A 125 1.63 7.72 13.16
C ALA A 125 0.65 7.95 11.99
N ALA A 126 0.87 8.98 11.18
CA ALA A 126 0.09 9.22 9.96
C ALA A 126 0.31 8.12 8.91
N ILE A 127 1.57 7.75 8.64
CA ILE A 127 1.90 6.67 7.70
C ILE A 127 1.26 5.36 8.15
N LYS A 128 1.32 5.01 9.44
CA LYS A 128 0.68 3.81 9.98
C LYS A 128 -0.82 3.80 9.73
N LYS A 129 -1.50 4.92 9.96
CA LYS A 129 -2.93 5.06 9.66
C LYS A 129 -3.23 4.86 8.18
N ASP A 130 -2.41 5.43 7.29
CA ASP A 130 -2.60 5.33 5.84
C ASP A 130 -2.33 3.91 5.34
N THR A 131 -1.32 3.23 5.87
CA THR A 131 -1.03 1.82 5.56
C THR A 131 -2.14 0.89 6.04
N GLU A 132 -2.72 1.10 7.22
CA GLU A 132 -3.89 0.35 7.70
C GLU A 132 -5.11 0.51 6.77
N GLN A 133 -5.34 1.73 6.28
CA GLN A 133 -6.41 1.98 5.31
C GLN A 133 -6.14 1.32 3.96
N ALA A 134 -4.89 1.38 3.49
CA ALA A 134 -4.47 0.74 2.26
C ALA A 134 -4.62 -0.79 2.35
N ALA A 135 -4.23 -1.41 3.46
CA ALA A 135 -4.41 -2.84 3.71
C ALA A 135 -5.90 -3.26 3.67
N LYS A 136 -6.79 -2.45 4.26
CA LYS A 136 -8.25 -2.70 4.19
C LYS A 136 -8.78 -2.61 2.75
N ARG A 137 -8.27 -1.65 1.96
CA ARG A 137 -8.65 -1.51 0.54
C ARG A 137 -8.14 -2.68 -0.30
N MET A 138 -6.90 -3.15 -0.06
CA MET A 138 -6.35 -4.31 -0.74
C MET A 138 -7.18 -5.57 -0.44
N LYS A 139 -7.54 -5.80 0.82
CA LYS A 139 -8.42 -6.92 1.20
C LYS A 139 -9.75 -6.89 0.44
N ARG A 140 -10.41 -5.72 0.40
CA ARG A 140 -11.63 -5.57 -0.39
C ARG A 140 -11.40 -5.81 -1.87
N GLY A 141 -10.30 -5.32 -2.43
CA GLY A 141 -9.93 -5.57 -3.82
C GLY A 141 -9.78 -7.07 -4.13
N THR A 142 -9.15 -7.82 -3.21
CA THR A 142 -9.05 -9.29 -3.34
C THR A 142 -10.43 -9.94 -3.36
N ASP A 143 -11.33 -9.55 -2.44
CA ASP A 143 -12.69 -10.09 -2.37
C ASP A 143 -13.50 -9.76 -3.65
N GLU A 144 -13.36 -8.53 -4.17
CA GLU A 144 -14.02 -8.09 -5.41
C GLU A 144 -13.51 -8.84 -6.64
N VAL A 145 -12.20 -9.08 -6.74
CA VAL A 145 -11.59 -9.86 -7.84
C VAL A 145 -12.03 -11.32 -7.79
N GLU A 146 -12.05 -11.94 -6.62
CA GLU A 146 -12.53 -13.32 -6.48
C GLU A 146 -14.01 -13.47 -6.83
N ASN A 147 -14.84 -12.50 -6.43
CA ASN A 147 -16.24 -12.46 -6.82
C ASN A 147 -16.40 -12.27 -8.34
N GLY A 148 -15.62 -11.38 -8.95
CA GLY A 148 -15.59 -11.17 -10.40
C GLY A 148 -15.20 -12.44 -11.15
N ARG A 149 -14.17 -13.14 -10.68
CA ARG A 149 -13.71 -14.41 -11.23
C ARG A 149 -14.82 -15.46 -11.22
N ARG A 150 -15.57 -15.57 -10.12
CA ARG A 150 -16.69 -16.49 -9.98
C ARG A 150 -17.82 -16.17 -10.96
N VAL A 151 -18.20 -14.88 -11.07
CA VAL A 151 -19.26 -14.45 -12.00
C VAL A 151 -18.89 -14.74 -13.46
N VAL A 152 -17.63 -14.46 -13.83
CA VAL A 152 -17.14 -14.73 -15.19
C VAL A 152 -17.10 -16.22 -15.48
N ALA A 153 -16.68 -17.06 -14.51
CA ALA A 153 -16.66 -18.51 -14.66
C ALA A 153 -18.08 -19.13 -14.75
N GLU A 154 -19.09 -18.53 -14.11
CA GLU A 154 -20.49 -18.97 -14.20
C GLU A 154 -21.15 -18.57 -15.55
N ALA A 155 -20.59 -17.59 -16.25
CA ALA A 155 -21.11 -17.11 -17.53
C ALA A 155 -20.57 -17.88 -18.75
N GLY A 156 -19.53 -18.71 -18.62
CA GLY A 156 -18.89 -19.53 -19.67
C GLY A 156 -19.19 -20.99 -19.58
#